data_a7be9e62ad6fdceade54d74c1eb0ac92
#
_entry.id   a7be9e62ad6fdceade54d74c1eb0ac92
#
_cell.length_a   1.000
_cell.length_b   1.000
_cell.length_c   1.000
_cell.angle_alpha   90.00
_cell.angle_beta   90.00
_cell.angle_gamma   90.00
#
_symmetry.space_group_name_H-M   'P 1'
#
loop_
_entity.id
_entity.type
_entity.pdbx_description
1 polymer ?
#
loop_
_entity_poly.entity_id
_entity_poly.type
_entity_poly.pdbx_seq_one_letter_code
_entity_poly.pdbx_strand_id
1 'polypeptide(L)'
;MESVWMEKYRPKTLDEVIGQPQAVDRLKSFSQSGSLPHLLLCGPPGSGKTSSALILAREVLGGMTDGNFLEIDASDLTKSRPVEQKSDDEGGETRTVIKKDSSPLWRIREFATTTSIDGVKFRVAFIDDVDRLSKEVQEALRRTMEVYSGNCAFILSCNHPSMIIDPVRSRCNVVRFNPIPRDVLSKRMEEIASMEGVSLEEGAADGIAMACEGDIRRAMGMLQTAAVSGNRIDLDEIFRLTDTPASDATGRMLREALSGDFMKARDTLDTLMIEGGMSGREVIDSIQRQALALGLADAEAVRLMDKIGDTDHRIAQCGSGAMNASFERIQIENLLAYLVMTGRKRRRSRIF
;
A
#
# COMPACT_ATOMS: atom_id res chain seq x y z
N MET A 1 18.63 -10.12 -18.05
CA MET A 1 18.01 -9.60 -16.81
C MET A 1 17.03 -10.65 -16.33
N GLU A 2 17.24 -11.20 -15.15
CA GLU A 2 16.23 -12.07 -14.52
C GLU A 2 14.95 -11.26 -14.32
N SER A 3 13.83 -11.79 -14.80
CA SER A 3 12.55 -11.12 -14.66
C SER A 3 12.15 -11.10 -13.18
N VAL A 4 11.68 -9.95 -12.69
CA VAL A 4 11.15 -9.84 -11.32
C VAL A 4 10.00 -10.84 -11.17
N TRP A 5 10.07 -11.75 -10.20
CA TRP A 5 9.09 -12.84 -10.03
C TRP A 5 7.66 -12.31 -9.87
N MET A 6 7.50 -11.14 -9.26
CA MET A 6 6.22 -10.47 -9.13
C MET A 6 5.51 -10.23 -10.49
N GLU A 7 6.26 -9.92 -11.55
CA GLU A 7 5.69 -9.75 -12.89
C GLU A 7 5.58 -11.08 -13.65
N LYS A 8 6.56 -12.00 -13.46
CA LYS A 8 6.55 -13.33 -14.08
C LYS A 8 5.34 -14.16 -13.68
N TYR A 9 4.96 -14.12 -12.38
CA TYR A 9 3.86 -14.87 -11.79
C TYR A 9 2.59 -14.05 -11.55
N ARG A 10 2.49 -12.89 -12.19
CA ARG A 10 1.29 -12.07 -12.15
C ARG A 10 0.12 -12.84 -12.76
N PRO A 11 -1.06 -12.95 -12.09
CA PRO A 11 -2.21 -13.65 -12.63
C PRO A 11 -2.63 -13.07 -13.97
N LYS A 12 -2.96 -13.96 -14.91
CA LYS A 12 -3.40 -13.65 -16.27
C LYS A 12 -4.90 -13.84 -16.47
N THR A 13 -5.53 -14.62 -15.59
CA THR A 13 -6.96 -14.89 -15.55
C THR A 13 -7.51 -14.64 -14.15
N LEU A 14 -8.83 -14.40 -14.03
CA LEU A 14 -9.47 -14.20 -12.72
C LEU A 14 -9.37 -15.46 -11.84
N ASP A 15 -9.29 -16.65 -12.44
CA ASP A 15 -9.12 -17.92 -11.71
C ASP A 15 -7.76 -18.07 -11.04
N GLU A 16 -6.75 -17.40 -11.55
CA GLU A 16 -5.40 -17.40 -10.97
C GLU A 16 -5.26 -16.43 -9.78
N VAL A 17 -6.27 -15.61 -9.51
CA VAL A 17 -6.26 -14.69 -8.35
C VAL A 17 -6.55 -15.47 -7.08
N ILE A 18 -5.51 -15.72 -6.29
CA ILE A 18 -5.59 -16.55 -5.09
C ILE A 18 -6.25 -15.84 -3.90
N GLY A 19 -6.91 -16.60 -3.06
CA GLY A 19 -7.43 -16.15 -1.76
C GLY A 19 -8.61 -15.18 -1.83
N GLN A 20 -9.26 -14.99 -3.02
CA GLN A 20 -10.30 -13.99 -3.23
C GLN A 20 -11.58 -14.57 -3.89
N PRO A 21 -12.15 -15.69 -3.42
CA PRO A 21 -13.23 -16.37 -4.14
C PRO A 21 -14.45 -15.46 -4.37
N GLN A 22 -14.90 -14.73 -3.36
CA GLN A 22 -16.07 -13.85 -3.47
C GLN A 22 -15.85 -12.66 -4.42
N ALA A 23 -14.65 -12.07 -4.39
CA ALA A 23 -14.30 -10.98 -5.30
C ALA A 23 -14.23 -11.49 -6.74
N VAL A 24 -13.57 -12.62 -6.96
CA VAL A 24 -13.43 -13.27 -8.27
C VAL A 24 -14.79 -13.62 -8.87
N ASP A 25 -15.67 -14.28 -8.11
CA ASP A 25 -17.02 -14.65 -8.58
C ASP A 25 -17.82 -13.42 -8.99
N ARG A 26 -17.72 -12.33 -8.22
CA ARG A 26 -18.39 -11.07 -8.54
C ARG A 26 -17.83 -10.41 -9.80
N LEU A 27 -16.50 -10.41 -9.97
CA LEU A 27 -15.86 -9.86 -11.17
C LEU A 27 -16.18 -10.68 -12.41
N LYS A 28 -16.22 -12.01 -12.32
CA LYS A 28 -16.66 -12.91 -13.40
C LYS A 28 -18.10 -12.64 -13.83
N SER A 29 -19.01 -12.36 -12.89
CA SER A 29 -20.39 -12.03 -13.27
C SER A 29 -20.49 -10.72 -14.07
N PHE A 30 -19.64 -9.73 -13.81
CA PHE A 30 -19.54 -8.52 -14.64
C PHE A 30 -18.95 -8.81 -16.02
N SER A 31 -17.89 -9.60 -16.11
CA SER A 31 -17.30 -10.02 -17.38
C SER A 31 -18.32 -10.73 -18.28
N GLN A 32 -19.07 -11.69 -17.72
CA GLN A 32 -20.08 -12.47 -18.45
C GLN A 32 -21.30 -11.67 -18.87
N SER A 33 -21.71 -10.66 -18.09
CA SER A 33 -22.89 -9.84 -18.41
C SER A 33 -22.66 -8.88 -19.59
N GLY A 34 -21.41 -8.63 -19.98
CA GLY A 34 -21.03 -7.64 -20.99
C GLY A 34 -21.41 -6.19 -20.60
N SER A 35 -21.68 -5.95 -19.33
CA SER A 35 -21.99 -4.65 -18.74
C SER A 35 -21.11 -4.42 -17.53
N LEU A 36 -20.35 -3.33 -17.54
CA LEU A 36 -19.43 -2.97 -16.48
C LEU A 36 -19.94 -1.70 -15.79
N PRO A 37 -20.50 -1.80 -14.57
CA PRO A 37 -20.77 -0.63 -13.75
C PRO A 37 -19.45 -0.02 -13.24
N HIS A 38 -19.50 1.17 -12.68
CA HIS A 38 -18.34 1.68 -11.96
C HIS A 38 -18.03 0.77 -10.78
N LEU A 39 -16.76 0.40 -10.62
CA LEU A 39 -16.28 -0.49 -9.56
C LEU A 39 -15.35 0.24 -8.61
N LEU A 40 -15.41 -0.14 -7.32
CA LEU A 40 -14.43 0.26 -6.32
C LEU A 40 -13.85 -1.01 -5.66
N LEU A 41 -12.62 -1.34 -6.01
CA LEU A 41 -11.88 -2.48 -5.46
C LEU A 41 -11.19 -2.04 -4.17
N CYS A 42 -11.64 -2.55 -3.03
CA CYS A 42 -11.12 -2.16 -1.72
C CYS A 42 -10.43 -3.32 -1.03
N GLY A 43 -9.27 -3.08 -0.41
CA GLY A 43 -8.59 -4.10 0.38
C GLY A 43 -7.11 -3.79 0.60
N PRO A 44 -6.40 -4.58 1.41
CA PRO A 44 -5.01 -4.33 1.75
C PRO A 44 -4.09 -4.43 0.52
N PRO A 45 -2.87 -3.85 0.59
CA PRO A 45 -1.87 -4.01 -0.47
C PRO A 45 -1.57 -5.49 -0.71
N GLY A 46 -1.14 -5.82 -1.93
CA GLY A 46 -0.80 -7.20 -2.31
C GLY A 46 -1.96 -8.20 -2.34
N SER A 47 -3.22 -7.77 -2.21
CA SER A 47 -4.40 -8.66 -2.25
C SER A 47 -4.91 -9.00 -3.65
N GLY A 48 -4.30 -8.46 -4.72
CA GLY A 48 -4.64 -8.77 -6.11
C GLY A 48 -5.57 -7.77 -6.82
N LYS A 49 -5.90 -6.61 -6.22
CA LYS A 49 -6.80 -5.58 -6.79
C LYS A 49 -6.41 -5.13 -8.19
N THR A 50 -5.19 -4.66 -8.35
CA THR A 50 -4.66 -4.14 -9.64
C THR A 50 -4.65 -5.22 -10.71
N SER A 51 -4.19 -6.44 -10.39
CA SER A 51 -4.21 -7.56 -11.34
C SER A 51 -5.63 -7.91 -11.76
N SER A 52 -6.56 -7.98 -10.81
CA SER A 52 -7.98 -8.27 -11.11
C SER A 52 -8.63 -7.18 -11.97
N ALA A 53 -8.30 -5.90 -11.74
CA ALA A 53 -8.79 -4.79 -12.55
C ALA A 53 -8.34 -4.91 -14.00
N LEU A 54 -7.04 -5.20 -14.22
CA LEU A 54 -6.44 -5.34 -15.55
C LEU A 54 -7.01 -6.55 -16.30
N ILE A 55 -7.18 -7.68 -15.61
CA ILE A 55 -7.79 -8.89 -16.19
C ILE A 55 -9.23 -8.62 -16.59
N LEU A 56 -10.04 -8.05 -15.68
CA LEU A 56 -11.43 -7.73 -15.94
C LEU A 56 -11.58 -6.78 -17.12
N ALA A 57 -10.78 -5.70 -17.16
CA ALA A 57 -10.81 -4.75 -18.27
C ALA A 57 -10.51 -5.45 -19.60
N ARG A 58 -9.50 -6.33 -19.66
CA ARG A 58 -9.16 -7.09 -20.85
C ARG A 58 -10.28 -8.02 -21.28
N GLU A 59 -10.91 -8.74 -20.35
CA GLU A 59 -12.03 -9.64 -20.64
C GLU A 59 -13.25 -8.90 -21.17
N VAL A 60 -13.66 -7.80 -20.52
CA VAL A 60 -14.87 -7.03 -20.90
C VAL A 60 -14.67 -6.31 -22.24
N LEU A 61 -13.44 -5.88 -22.56
CA LEU A 61 -13.09 -5.27 -23.83
C LEU A 61 -12.81 -6.30 -24.93
N GLY A 62 -12.95 -7.61 -24.66
CA GLY A 62 -12.70 -8.67 -25.63
C GLY A 62 -11.26 -8.71 -26.15
N GLY A 63 -10.30 -8.28 -25.35
CA GLY A 63 -8.88 -8.14 -25.71
C GLY A 63 -8.53 -6.84 -26.45
N MET A 64 -9.51 -6.04 -26.86
CA MET A 64 -9.32 -4.77 -27.59
C MET A 64 -9.01 -3.62 -26.61
N THR A 65 -7.86 -3.67 -25.96
CA THR A 65 -7.46 -2.68 -24.95
C THR A 65 -6.86 -1.40 -25.55
N ASP A 66 -6.29 -1.48 -26.75
CA ASP A 66 -5.67 -0.32 -27.40
C ASP A 66 -6.69 0.78 -27.67
N GLY A 67 -6.45 1.94 -27.07
CA GLY A 67 -7.33 3.10 -27.17
C GLY A 67 -8.65 3.00 -26.38
N ASN A 68 -9.06 1.81 -25.89
CA ASN A 68 -10.28 1.62 -25.10
C ASN A 68 -10.01 1.40 -23.60
N PHE A 69 -8.76 1.29 -23.22
CA PHE A 69 -8.32 1.14 -21.82
C PHE A 69 -7.36 2.24 -21.44
N LEU A 70 -7.56 2.83 -20.27
CA LEU A 70 -6.68 3.83 -19.68
C LEU A 70 -6.33 3.41 -18.25
N GLU A 71 -5.06 3.23 -17.97
CA GLU A 71 -4.52 2.99 -16.62
C GLU A 71 -3.82 4.24 -16.12
N ILE A 72 -4.17 4.69 -14.91
CA ILE A 72 -3.57 5.85 -14.26
C ILE A 72 -3.38 5.55 -12.78
N ASP A 73 -2.20 5.85 -12.26
CA ASP A 73 -1.96 5.93 -10.82
C ASP A 73 -2.41 7.28 -10.26
N ALA A 74 -3.01 7.28 -9.07
CA ALA A 74 -3.47 8.52 -8.43
C ALA A 74 -2.34 9.53 -8.20
N SER A 75 -1.10 9.08 -8.01
CA SER A 75 0.07 9.95 -7.87
C SER A 75 0.35 10.77 -9.13
N ASP A 76 0.00 10.26 -10.31
CA ASP A 76 0.17 10.97 -11.57
C ASP A 76 -0.88 12.07 -11.76
N LEU A 77 -2.03 11.95 -11.11
CA LEU A 77 -3.08 12.96 -11.12
C LEU A 77 -2.79 14.16 -10.20
N THR A 78 -1.88 13.99 -9.23
CA THR A 78 -1.49 15.07 -8.33
C THR A 78 -0.38 15.95 -8.88
N LYS A 79 0.34 15.50 -9.93
CA LYS A 79 1.40 16.27 -10.59
C LYS A 79 0.78 17.29 -11.53
N SER A 80 0.82 18.58 -11.16
CA SER A 80 0.44 19.70 -12.05
C SER A 80 1.32 19.68 -13.28
N ARG A 81 0.72 19.77 -14.48
CA ARG A 81 1.47 19.98 -15.70
C ARG A 81 2.05 21.40 -15.68
N PRO A 82 3.34 21.65 -16.01
CA PRO A 82 3.81 22.99 -16.25
C PRO A 82 2.99 23.63 -17.38
N VAL A 83 2.35 24.74 -17.09
CA VAL A 83 1.70 25.56 -18.14
C VAL A 83 2.84 26.20 -18.93
N GLU A 84 3.08 25.76 -20.14
CA GLU A 84 3.90 26.56 -21.08
C GLU A 84 3.13 27.82 -21.39
N GLN A 85 3.48 28.92 -20.71
CA GLN A 85 3.10 30.24 -21.11
C GLN A 85 3.96 30.61 -22.35
N LYS A 86 3.38 30.49 -23.53
CA LYS A 86 3.93 31.20 -24.67
C LYS A 86 3.56 32.67 -24.50
N SER A 87 4.58 33.49 -24.27
CA SER A 87 4.49 34.94 -24.30
C SER A 87 3.99 35.38 -25.69
N ASP A 88 3.01 36.28 -25.71
CA ASP A 88 2.56 36.93 -26.91
C ASP A 88 3.69 37.82 -27.45
N ASP A 89 4.20 37.49 -28.64
CA ASP A 89 4.98 38.42 -29.43
C ASP A 89 4.03 39.41 -30.11
N GLU A 90 4.42 40.68 -30.08
CA GLU A 90 3.72 41.82 -30.69
C GLU A 90 3.59 41.66 -32.21
N GLY A 91 2.49 41.05 -32.65
CA GLY A 91 2.17 40.92 -34.07
C GLY A 91 0.79 40.34 -34.29
N GLY A 92 -0.22 41.20 -34.33
CA GLY A 92 -1.67 41.03 -34.40
C GLY A 92 -2.25 39.91 -35.27
N GLU A 93 -2.09 38.66 -34.96
CA GLU A 93 -2.92 37.55 -35.43
C GLU A 93 -3.56 36.83 -34.26
N THR A 94 -4.89 36.85 -34.20
CA THR A 94 -5.71 36.16 -33.21
C THR A 94 -5.59 34.65 -33.40
N ARG A 95 -4.63 34.01 -32.78
CA ARG A 95 -4.58 32.55 -32.67
C ARG A 95 -5.45 32.12 -31.51
N THR A 96 -6.47 31.35 -31.79
CA THR A 96 -7.34 30.70 -30.81
C THR A 96 -6.48 29.79 -29.92
N VAL A 97 -6.09 30.31 -28.75
CA VAL A 97 -5.38 29.52 -27.74
C VAL A 97 -6.41 28.58 -27.11
N ILE A 98 -6.38 27.30 -27.49
CA ILE A 98 -7.10 26.25 -26.77
C ILE A 98 -6.51 26.25 -25.36
N LYS A 99 -7.26 26.77 -24.38
CA LYS A 99 -6.91 26.64 -22.95
C LYS A 99 -6.88 25.14 -22.65
N LYS A 100 -5.67 24.56 -22.59
CA LYS A 100 -5.51 23.19 -22.09
C LYS A 100 -6.02 23.15 -20.65
N ASP A 101 -6.97 22.25 -20.40
CA ASP A 101 -7.55 22.04 -19.07
C ASP A 101 -6.39 21.74 -18.09
N SER A 102 -6.15 22.65 -17.14
CA SER A 102 -5.13 22.49 -16.09
C SER A 102 -5.58 21.54 -14.96
N SER A 103 -6.78 20.97 -15.09
CA SER A 103 -7.32 20.02 -14.11
C SER A 103 -6.45 18.76 -14.02
N PRO A 104 -6.15 18.22 -12.83
CA PRO A 104 -5.46 16.95 -12.66
C PRO A 104 -6.11 15.80 -13.45
N LEU A 105 -7.44 15.88 -13.67
CA LEU A 105 -8.22 14.86 -14.36
C LEU A 105 -8.32 15.06 -15.88
N TRP A 106 -7.54 15.96 -16.49
CA TRP A 106 -7.66 16.25 -17.93
C TRP A 106 -7.51 15.00 -18.81
N ARG A 107 -6.56 14.12 -18.51
CA ARG A 107 -6.34 12.86 -19.25
C ARG A 107 -7.54 11.93 -19.18
N ILE A 108 -8.15 11.82 -18.00
CA ILE A 108 -9.34 11.00 -17.78
C ILE A 108 -10.53 11.58 -18.55
N ARG A 109 -10.71 12.91 -18.54
CA ARG A 109 -11.80 13.57 -19.26
C ARG A 109 -11.62 13.44 -20.76
N GLU A 110 -10.43 13.69 -21.28
CA GLU A 110 -10.11 13.52 -22.70
C GLU A 110 -10.41 12.09 -23.16
N PHE A 111 -9.95 11.10 -22.37
CA PHE A 111 -10.24 9.70 -22.62
C PHE A 111 -11.74 9.38 -22.56
N ALA A 112 -12.46 9.82 -21.56
CA ALA A 112 -13.88 9.51 -21.37
C ALA A 112 -14.80 10.24 -22.39
N THR A 113 -14.36 11.40 -22.93
CA THR A 113 -15.10 12.16 -23.95
C THR A 113 -15.06 11.49 -25.32
N THR A 114 -13.96 10.79 -25.63
CA THR A 114 -13.77 10.17 -26.94
C THR A 114 -14.61 8.88 -27.03
N THR A 115 -15.23 8.65 -28.17
CA THR A 115 -16.00 7.41 -28.40
C THR A 115 -15.10 6.17 -28.43
N SER A 116 -15.65 5.01 -28.06
CA SER A 116 -14.96 3.73 -28.16
C SER A 116 -14.56 3.41 -29.60
N ILE A 117 -13.45 2.67 -29.75
CA ILE A 117 -12.89 2.27 -31.03
C ILE A 117 -13.24 0.79 -31.26
N ASP A 118 -13.29 0.35 -32.53
CA ASP A 118 -13.45 -1.06 -32.94
C ASP A 118 -14.74 -1.77 -32.47
N GLY A 119 -15.84 -1.04 -32.36
CA GLY A 119 -17.16 -1.65 -32.05
C GLY A 119 -17.33 -2.05 -30.58
N VAL A 120 -16.41 -1.68 -29.70
CA VAL A 120 -16.56 -1.87 -28.25
C VAL A 120 -17.64 -0.95 -27.72
N LYS A 121 -18.49 -1.42 -26.80
CA LYS A 121 -19.65 -0.66 -26.30
C LYS A 121 -19.27 0.55 -25.45
N PHE A 122 -18.17 0.47 -24.70
CA PHE A 122 -17.69 1.51 -23.76
C PHE A 122 -16.20 1.38 -23.54
N ARG A 123 -15.60 2.42 -23.02
CA ARG A 123 -14.19 2.46 -22.59
C ARG A 123 -14.06 2.12 -21.12
N VAL A 124 -12.87 1.74 -20.69
CA VAL A 124 -12.57 1.45 -19.29
C VAL A 124 -11.42 2.32 -18.82
N ALA A 125 -11.65 3.10 -17.77
CA ALA A 125 -10.61 3.87 -17.07
C ALA A 125 -10.35 3.21 -15.71
N PHE A 126 -9.13 2.72 -15.51
CA PHE A 126 -8.67 2.19 -14.23
C PHE A 126 -7.81 3.24 -13.53
N ILE A 127 -8.16 3.57 -12.29
CA ILE A 127 -7.42 4.51 -11.44
C ILE A 127 -7.00 3.77 -10.18
N ASP A 128 -5.70 3.57 -10.03
CA ASP A 128 -5.13 2.88 -8.87
C ASP A 128 -4.88 3.85 -7.71
N ASP A 129 -4.97 3.37 -6.47
CA ASP A 129 -4.70 4.08 -5.22
C ASP A 129 -5.50 5.41 -5.05
N VAL A 130 -6.81 5.42 -5.39
CA VAL A 130 -7.65 6.65 -5.33
C VAL A 130 -7.80 7.26 -3.92
N ASP A 131 -7.50 6.51 -2.87
CA ASP A 131 -7.41 7.01 -1.50
C ASP A 131 -6.28 8.03 -1.27
N ARG A 132 -5.32 8.13 -2.20
CA ARG A 132 -4.27 9.18 -2.20
C ARG A 132 -4.73 10.51 -2.79
N LEU A 133 -5.88 10.54 -3.47
CA LEU A 133 -6.41 11.76 -4.05
C LEU A 133 -6.99 12.69 -2.97
N SER A 134 -6.75 14.00 -3.12
CA SER A 134 -7.40 15.00 -2.28
C SER A 134 -8.93 14.97 -2.46
N LYS A 135 -9.66 15.45 -1.48
CA LYS A 135 -11.15 15.50 -1.54
C LYS A 135 -11.66 16.30 -2.75
N GLU A 136 -10.96 17.36 -3.12
CA GLU A 136 -11.30 18.22 -4.26
C GLU A 136 -11.16 17.43 -5.58
N VAL A 137 -10.08 16.63 -5.72
CA VAL A 137 -9.87 15.79 -6.91
C VAL A 137 -10.89 14.66 -6.96
N GLN A 138 -11.24 14.05 -5.83
CA GLN A 138 -12.28 13.03 -5.74
C GLN A 138 -13.66 13.61 -6.12
N GLU A 139 -13.99 14.85 -5.73
CA GLU A 139 -15.22 15.53 -6.16
C GLU A 139 -15.23 15.82 -7.67
N ALA A 140 -14.10 16.20 -8.23
CA ALA A 140 -13.98 16.39 -9.68
C ALA A 140 -14.08 15.05 -10.44
N LEU A 141 -13.52 13.96 -9.89
CA LEU A 141 -13.66 12.60 -10.41
C LEU A 141 -15.13 12.15 -10.39
N ARG A 142 -15.85 12.36 -9.28
CA ARG A 142 -17.27 12.09 -9.19
C ARG A 142 -18.07 12.71 -10.35
N ARG A 143 -17.85 14.01 -10.60
CA ARG A 143 -18.53 14.71 -11.71
C ARG A 143 -18.16 14.11 -13.06
N THR A 144 -16.92 13.71 -13.25
CA THR A 144 -16.46 13.06 -14.48
C THR A 144 -17.15 11.71 -14.66
N MET A 145 -17.27 10.90 -13.60
CA MET A 145 -17.99 9.62 -13.63
C MET A 145 -19.47 9.80 -13.99
N GLU A 146 -20.14 10.83 -13.46
CA GLU A 146 -21.55 11.12 -13.79
C GLU A 146 -21.74 11.51 -15.25
N VAL A 147 -20.93 12.44 -15.74
CA VAL A 147 -21.07 12.98 -17.10
C VAL A 147 -20.79 11.92 -18.17
N TYR A 148 -19.81 11.05 -17.93
CA TYR A 148 -19.35 10.09 -18.93
C TYR A 148 -19.77 8.65 -18.66
N SER A 149 -20.73 8.42 -17.77
CA SER A 149 -21.23 7.09 -17.39
C SER A 149 -21.73 6.24 -18.57
N GLY A 150 -22.20 6.87 -19.64
CA GLY A 150 -22.65 6.19 -20.85
C GLY A 150 -21.52 5.70 -21.77
N ASN A 151 -20.33 6.33 -21.69
CA ASN A 151 -19.21 6.07 -22.60
C ASN A 151 -18.03 5.39 -21.92
N CYS A 152 -17.89 5.55 -20.59
CA CYS A 152 -16.73 5.08 -19.86
C CYS A 152 -17.14 4.43 -18.53
N ALA A 153 -16.69 3.21 -18.31
CA ALA A 153 -16.74 2.55 -17.03
C ALA A 153 -15.47 2.86 -16.24
N PHE A 154 -15.62 3.16 -14.95
CA PHE A 154 -14.50 3.45 -14.07
C PHE A 154 -14.27 2.29 -13.13
N ILE A 155 -13.04 1.79 -13.08
CA ILE A 155 -12.57 0.85 -12.07
C ILE A 155 -11.60 1.63 -11.17
N LEU A 156 -11.94 1.75 -9.90
CA LEU A 156 -11.15 2.44 -8.89
C LEU A 156 -10.56 1.41 -7.94
N SER A 157 -9.32 1.59 -7.50
CA SER A 157 -8.77 0.79 -6.40
C SER A 157 -8.41 1.67 -5.21
N CYS A 158 -8.53 1.13 -3.99
CA CYS A 158 -8.09 1.78 -2.77
C CYS A 158 -7.64 0.77 -1.72
N ASN A 159 -6.72 1.19 -0.85
CA ASN A 159 -6.34 0.43 0.33
C ASN A 159 -7.24 0.81 1.51
N HIS A 160 -7.60 2.08 1.64
CA HIS A 160 -8.38 2.63 2.75
C HIS A 160 -9.72 3.20 2.26
N PRO A 161 -10.82 2.41 2.27
CA PRO A 161 -12.13 2.86 1.79
C PRO A 161 -12.72 4.02 2.60
N SER A 162 -12.26 4.24 3.84
CA SER A 162 -12.64 5.39 4.66
C SER A 162 -12.10 6.73 4.15
N MET A 163 -11.06 6.71 3.32
CA MET A 163 -10.49 7.91 2.68
C MET A 163 -11.26 8.32 1.41
N ILE A 164 -12.17 7.48 0.93
CA ILE A 164 -12.99 7.76 -0.25
C ILE A 164 -14.27 8.48 0.18
N ILE A 165 -14.53 9.62 -0.46
CA ILE A 165 -15.75 10.40 -0.17
C ILE A 165 -17.01 9.61 -0.53
N ASP A 166 -18.06 9.77 0.27
CA ASP A 166 -19.34 9.07 0.09
C ASP A 166 -19.96 9.25 -1.32
N PRO A 167 -19.89 10.44 -1.95
CA PRO A 167 -20.42 10.63 -3.30
C PRO A 167 -19.74 9.78 -4.39
N VAL A 168 -18.46 9.44 -4.26
CA VAL A 168 -17.76 8.50 -5.15
C VAL A 168 -18.16 7.07 -4.83
N ARG A 169 -18.12 6.72 -3.55
CA ARG A 169 -18.43 5.36 -3.07
C ARG A 169 -19.85 4.91 -3.42
N SER A 170 -20.85 5.81 -3.31
CA SER A 170 -22.25 5.50 -3.62
C SER A 170 -22.53 5.24 -5.11
N ARG A 171 -21.61 5.63 -6.01
CA ARG A 171 -21.73 5.41 -7.47
C ARG A 171 -20.99 4.18 -7.95
N CYS A 172 -20.26 3.51 -7.05
CA CYS A 172 -19.48 2.34 -7.38
C CYS A 172 -20.07 1.07 -6.75
N ASN A 173 -20.01 -0.03 -7.48
CA ASN A 173 -20.15 -1.35 -6.89
C ASN A 173 -18.85 -1.70 -6.15
N VAL A 174 -18.95 -1.82 -4.83
CA VAL A 174 -17.79 -2.10 -3.99
C VAL A 174 -17.48 -3.60 -4.02
N VAL A 175 -16.27 -3.95 -4.42
CA VAL A 175 -15.72 -5.31 -4.37
C VAL A 175 -14.60 -5.34 -3.33
N ARG A 176 -14.76 -6.19 -2.32
CA ARG A 176 -13.81 -6.27 -1.21
C ARG A 176 -12.82 -7.39 -1.42
N PHE A 177 -11.56 -7.07 -1.26
CA PHE A 177 -10.43 -7.99 -1.20
C PHE A 177 -9.97 -8.12 0.24
N ASN A 178 -9.76 -9.33 0.69
CA ASN A 178 -9.26 -9.63 2.03
C ASN A 178 -7.74 -9.91 1.98
N PRO A 179 -7.03 -9.85 3.12
CA PRO A 179 -5.70 -10.42 3.20
C PRO A 179 -5.73 -11.88 2.72
N ILE A 180 -4.73 -12.30 1.94
CA ILE A 180 -4.66 -13.69 1.47
C ILE A 180 -4.47 -14.61 2.68
N PRO A 181 -5.28 -15.67 2.85
CA PRO A 181 -5.13 -16.62 3.94
C PRO A 181 -3.73 -17.26 3.95
N ARG A 182 -3.19 -17.50 5.15
CA ARG A 182 -1.82 -17.97 5.34
C ARG A 182 -1.55 -19.29 4.61
N ASP A 183 -2.45 -20.24 4.70
CA ASP A 183 -2.38 -21.55 4.04
C ASP A 183 -2.35 -21.43 2.51
N VAL A 184 -3.15 -20.52 1.94
CA VAL A 184 -3.18 -20.24 0.50
C VAL A 184 -1.89 -19.59 0.05
N LEU A 185 -1.38 -18.63 0.82
CA LEU A 185 -0.15 -17.92 0.50
C LEU A 185 1.08 -18.84 0.62
N SER A 186 1.16 -19.66 1.68
CA SER A 186 2.22 -20.64 1.88
C SER A 186 2.28 -21.64 0.70
N LYS A 187 1.15 -22.21 0.32
CA LYS A 187 1.06 -23.12 -0.83
C LYS A 187 1.52 -22.45 -2.13
N ARG A 188 1.13 -21.18 -2.34
CA ARG A 188 1.56 -20.46 -3.52
C ARG A 188 3.07 -20.21 -3.54
N MET A 189 3.69 -19.96 -2.39
CA MET A 189 5.15 -19.84 -2.29
C MET A 189 5.86 -21.14 -2.62
N GLU A 190 5.34 -22.29 -2.16
CA GLU A 190 5.86 -23.61 -2.52
C GLU A 190 5.80 -23.89 -4.02
N GLU A 191 4.65 -23.57 -4.65
CA GLU A 191 4.48 -23.70 -6.10
C GLU A 191 5.53 -22.87 -6.89
N ILE A 192 5.69 -21.60 -6.51
CA ILE A 192 6.64 -20.69 -7.17
C ILE A 192 8.09 -21.16 -6.95
N ALA A 193 8.44 -21.54 -5.73
CA ALA A 193 9.77 -22.06 -5.42
C ALA A 193 10.09 -23.31 -6.26
N SER A 194 9.14 -24.24 -6.37
CA SER A 194 9.28 -25.44 -7.21
C SER A 194 9.50 -25.08 -8.69
N MET A 195 8.76 -24.10 -9.22
CA MET A 195 8.93 -23.65 -10.62
C MET A 195 10.27 -22.95 -10.87
N GLU A 196 10.85 -22.33 -9.86
CA GLU A 196 12.16 -21.66 -9.93
C GLU A 196 13.33 -22.58 -9.54
N GLY A 197 13.04 -23.83 -9.19
CA GLY A 197 14.09 -24.80 -8.78
C GLY A 197 14.69 -24.52 -7.41
N VAL A 198 13.96 -23.81 -6.56
CA VAL A 198 14.36 -23.48 -5.18
C VAL A 198 13.71 -24.47 -4.22
N SER A 199 14.51 -25.05 -3.32
CA SER A 199 14.04 -25.96 -2.30
C SER A 199 13.70 -25.21 -1.02
N LEU A 200 12.42 -25.23 -0.61
CA LEU A 200 11.99 -24.73 0.69
C LEU A 200 12.05 -25.87 1.71
N GLU A 201 12.69 -25.62 2.86
CA GLU A 201 12.62 -26.54 4.00
C GLU A 201 11.26 -26.48 4.67
N GLU A 202 10.98 -27.50 5.49
CA GLU A 202 9.72 -27.60 6.23
C GLU A 202 9.48 -26.34 7.08
N GLY A 203 8.33 -25.71 6.89
CA GLY A 203 7.95 -24.49 7.59
C GLY A 203 8.45 -23.17 6.97
N ALA A 204 9.39 -23.19 5.99
CA ALA A 204 9.90 -21.95 5.40
C ALA A 204 8.81 -21.16 4.64
N ALA A 205 8.00 -21.84 3.82
CA ALA A 205 6.87 -21.22 3.12
C ALA A 205 5.84 -20.63 4.09
N ASP A 206 5.59 -21.31 5.19
CA ASP A 206 4.67 -20.89 6.25
C ASP A 206 5.24 -19.68 7.03
N GLY A 207 6.56 -19.66 7.24
CA GLY A 207 7.28 -18.51 7.79
C GLY A 207 7.15 -17.26 6.93
N ILE A 208 7.33 -17.38 5.60
CA ILE A 208 7.10 -16.29 4.63
C ILE A 208 5.64 -15.80 4.73
N ALA A 209 4.68 -16.72 4.70
CA ALA A 209 3.26 -16.38 4.74
C ALA A 209 2.87 -15.67 6.03
N MET A 210 3.44 -16.07 7.16
CA MET A 210 3.26 -15.41 8.46
C MET A 210 3.83 -14.00 8.47
N ALA A 211 5.03 -13.82 7.96
CA ALA A 211 5.73 -12.53 7.96
C ALA A 211 5.09 -11.49 7.03
N CYS A 212 4.41 -11.95 5.98
CA CYS A 212 3.84 -11.07 4.97
C CYS A 212 2.36 -10.72 5.20
N GLU A 213 1.70 -11.29 6.23
CA GLU A 213 0.34 -10.92 6.66
C GLU A 213 -0.69 -10.88 5.51
N GLY A 214 -0.54 -11.76 4.52
CA GLY A 214 -1.44 -11.85 3.37
C GLY A 214 -1.10 -10.94 2.19
N ASP A 215 0.05 -10.29 2.18
CA ASP A 215 0.58 -9.51 1.04
C ASP A 215 1.46 -10.41 0.16
N ILE A 216 0.95 -10.80 -1.03
CA ILE A 216 1.68 -11.66 -1.97
C ILE A 216 2.89 -10.94 -2.60
N ARG A 217 2.85 -9.61 -2.78
CA ARG A 217 3.99 -8.86 -3.35
C ARG A 217 5.20 -8.98 -2.43
N ARG A 218 4.94 -8.77 -1.13
CA ARG A 218 5.97 -8.88 -0.09
C ARG A 218 6.47 -10.32 0.03
N ALA A 219 5.58 -11.31 -0.04
CA ALA A 219 5.93 -12.73 0.02
C ALA A 219 6.82 -13.15 -1.16
N MET A 220 6.47 -12.73 -2.39
CA MET A 220 7.29 -13.01 -3.58
C MET A 220 8.64 -12.31 -3.53
N GLY A 221 8.67 -11.05 -3.08
CA GLY A 221 9.93 -10.32 -2.91
C GLY A 221 10.85 -10.99 -1.89
N MET A 222 10.31 -11.47 -0.77
CA MET A 222 11.05 -12.21 0.26
C MET A 222 11.57 -13.54 -0.28
N LEU A 223 10.72 -14.31 -0.96
CA LEU A 223 11.12 -15.57 -1.57
C LEU A 223 12.22 -15.38 -2.62
N GLN A 224 12.10 -14.37 -3.49
CA GLN A 224 13.10 -14.06 -4.50
C GLN A 224 14.42 -13.62 -3.86
N THR A 225 14.38 -12.83 -2.79
CA THR A 225 15.58 -12.40 -2.06
C THR A 225 16.27 -13.58 -1.39
N ALA A 226 15.52 -14.48 -0.75
CA ALA A 226 16.05 -15.69 -0.16
C ALA A 226 16.70 -16.60 -1.21
N ALA A 227 16.11 -16.72 -2.40
CA ALA A 227 16.63 -17.51 -3.49
C ALA A 227 17.98 -17.01 -4.05
N VAL A 228 18.29 -15.71 -3.90
CA VAL A 228 19.61 -15.16 -4.27
C VAL A 228 20.72 -15.66 -3.36
N SER A 229 20.41 -15.91 -2.07
CA SER A 229 21.38 -16.40 -1.09
C SER A 229 21.73 -17.88 -1.29
N GLY A 230 20.83 -18.67 -1.90
CA GLY A 230 21.06 -20.10 -2.19
C GLY A 230 19.82 -20.82 -2.68
N ASN A 231 20.00 -22.01 -3.25
CA ASN A 231 18.87 -22.82 -3.76
C ASN A 231 18.10 -23.56 -2.65
N ARG A 232 18.54 -23.47 -1.40
CA ARG A 232 17.89 -24.12 -0.25
C ARG A 232 17.62 -23.06 0.81
N ILE A 233 16.36 -22.84 1.10
CA ILE A 233 15.88 -21.79 2.01
C ILE A 233 15.33 -22.47 3.26
N ASP A 234 15.95 -22.21 4.40
CA ASP A 234 15.51 -22.63 5.71
C ASP A 234 14.68 -21.55 6.43
N LEU A 235 14.08 -21.94 7.54
CA LEU A 235 13.26 -21.03 8.35
C LEU A 235 14.12 -19.91 8.99
N ASP A 236 15.37 -20.19 9.33
CA ASP A 236 16.29 -19.22 9.96
C ASP A 236 16.67 -18.12 8.96
N GLU A 237 16.80 -18.45 7.68
CA GLU A 237 17.02 -17.46 6.62
C GLU A 237 15.81 -16.54 6.44
N ILE A 238 14.60 -17.11 6.47
CA ILE A 238 13.37 -16.33 6.44
C ILE A 238 13.28 -15.40 7.66
N PHE A 239 13.63 -15.88 8.85
CA PHE A 239 13.67 -15.03 10.04
C PHE A 239 14.72 -13.93 9.92
N ARG A 240 15.90 -14.19 9.35
CA ARG A 240 16.91 -13.14 9.09
C ARG A 240 16.42 -12.09 8.08
N LEU A 241 15.61 -12.48 7.12
CA LEU A 241 15.00 -11.55 6.15
C LEU A 241 13.78 -10.82 6.72
N THR A 242 13.08 -11.42 7.68
CA THR A 242 11.94 -10.83 8.39
C THR A 242 12.37 -10.02 9.60
N ASP A 243 13.33 -10.52 10.36
CA ASP A 243 14.01 -9.75 11.37
C ASP A 243 14.92 -8.75 10.66
N THR A 244 14.26 -7.70 10.16
CA THR A 244 15.04 -6.52 9.83
C THR A 244 15.89 -6.21 11.06
N PRO A 245 17.18 -5.88 10.90
CA PRO A 245 18.03 -5.37 11.99
C PRO A 245 17.31 -4.33 12.86
N ALA A 246 16.33 -3.69 12.28
CA ALA A 246 15.41 -2.75 12.87
C ALA A 246 14.44 -3.36 13.90
N SER A 247 13.89 -4.56 13.71
CA SER A 247 12.97 -5.19 14.69
C SER A 247 13.71 -5.57 15.96
N ASP A 248 14.87 -6.24 15.82
CA ASP A 248 15.72 -6.58 16.95
C ASP A 248 16.27 -5.35 17.68
N ALA A 249 16.66 -4.33 16.93
CA ALA A 249 17.14 -3.06 17.49
C ALA A 249 16.00 -2.34 18.24
N THR A 250 14.76 -2.33 17.70
CA THR A 250 13.59 -1.77 18.41
C THR A 250 13.34 -2.52 19.71
N GLY A 251 13.40 -3.86 19.72
CA GLY A 251 13.24 -4.65 20.95
C GLY A 251 14.34 -4.39 21.97
N ARG A 252 15.58 -4.22 21.53
CA ARG A 252 16.70 -3.80 22.41
C ARG A 252 16.44 -2.42 22.98
N MET A 253 16.11 -1.44 22.17
CA MET A 253 15.78 -0.08 22.55
C MET A 253 14.70 -0.03 23.63
N LEU A 254 13.63 -0.78 23.47
CA LEU A 254 12.54 -0.84 24.46
C LEU A 254 13.00 -1.48 25.79
N ARG A 255 13.79 -2.55 25.74
CA ARG A 255 14.36 -3.20 26.92
C ARG A 255 15.35 -2.27 27.63
N GLU A 256 16.18 -1.55 26.92
CA GLU A 256 17.12 -0.55 27.45
C GLU A 256 16.37 0.58 28.16
N ALA A 257 15.32 1.13 27.53
CA ALA A 257 14.45 2.13 28.13
C ALA A 257 13.81 1.62 29.43
N LEU A 258 13.23 0.42 29.41
CA LEU A 258 12.62 -0.19 30.61
C LEU A 258 13.65 -0.52 31.69
N SER A 259 14.91 -0.80 31.31
CA SER A 259 15.99 -0.98 32.26
C SER A 259 16.45 0.32 32.92
N GLY A 260 15.96 1.47 32.45
CA GLY A 260 16.29 2.79 33.02
C GLY A 260 17.48 3.48 32.34
N ASP A 261 18.02 2.90 31.25
CA ASP A 261 19.14 3.44 30.48
C ASP A 261 18.65 4.21 29.27
N PHE A 262 18.30 5.47 29.48
CA PHE A 262 17.81 6.36 28.43
C PHE A 262 18.84 6.60 27.32
N MET A 263 20.10 6.74 27.68
CA MET A 263 21.13 7.08 26.70
C MET A 263 21.36 5.95 25.71
N LYS A 264 21.43 4.69 26.16
CA LYS A 264 21.54 3.54 25.25
C LYS A 264 20.30 3.40 24.35
N ALA A 265 19.11 3.54 24.91
CA ALA A 265 17.89 3.49 24.13
C ALA A 265 17.86 4.59 23.05
N ARG A 266 18.37 5.78 23.35
CA ARG A 266 18.51 6.88 22.39
C ARG A 266 19.55 6.58 21.31
N ASP A 267 20.71 6.05 21.68
CA ASP A 267 21.77 5.67 20.72
C ASP A 267 21.23 4.58 19.75
N THR A 268 20.45 3.63 20.26
CA THR A 268 19.79 2.62 19.43
C THR A 268 18.74 3.26 18.50
N LEU A 269 17.98 4.28 18.96
CA LEU A 269 17.07 5.05 18.12
C LEU A 269 17.80 5.77 16.99
N ASP A 270 18.97 6.36 17.30
CA ASP A 270 19.80 7.02 16.28
C ASP A 270 20.29 6.04 15.22
N THR A 271 20.72 4.85 15.62
CA THR A 271 21.07 3.77 14.69
C THR A 271 19.89 3.40 13.78
N LEU A 272 18.69 3.27 14.33
CA LEU A 272 17.49 2.94 13.53
C LEU A 272 17.12 4.04 12.53
N MET A 273 17.13 5.29 12.96
CA MET A 273 16.66 6.41 12.11
C MET A 273 17.73 6.91 11.14
N ILE A 274 19.01 6.96 11.56
CA ILE A 274 20.09 7.54 10.75
C ILE A 274 20.76 6.48 9.89
N GLU A 275 21.20 5.37 10.48
CA GLU A 275 21.90 4.30 9.77
C GLU A 275 20.93 3.37 9.05
N GLY A 276 19.81 3.02 9.70
CA GLY A 276 18.75 2.18 9.16
C GLY A 276 17.77 2.92 8.23
N GLY A 277 17.80 4.26 8.18
CA GLY A 277 16.95 5.08 7.32
C GLY A 277 15.46 5.03 7.66
N MET A 278 15.09 4.54 8.85
CA MET A 278 13.69 4.44 9.27
C MET A 278 13.08 5.81 9.54
N SER A 279 11.89 6.04 9.02
CA SER A 279 11.05 7.18 9.42
C SER A 279 10.56 6.99 10.86
N GLY A 280 10.21 8.08 11.54
CA GLY A 280 9.64 8.01 12.88
C GLY A 280 8.36 7.18 12.93
N ARG A 281 7.57 7.18 11.87
CA ARG A 281 6.35 6.38 11.76
C ARG A 281 6.66 4.87 11.71
N GLU A 282 7.65 4.45 10.94
CA GLU A 282 8.08 3.04 10.90
C GLU A 282 8.62 2.58 12.25
N VAL A 283 9.33 3.46 12.97
CA VAL A 283 9.78 3.16 14.34
C VAL A 283 8.59 3.01 15.30
N ILE A 284 7.59 3.89 15.26
CA ILE A 284 6.38 3.79 16.10
C ILE A 284 5.61 2.52 15.79
N ASP A 285 5.42 2.16 14.53
CA ASP A 285 4.77 0.91 14.12
C ASP A 285 5.52 -0.32 14.66
N SER A 286 6.85 -0.28 14.64
CA SER A 286 7.68 -1.34 15.20
C SER A 286 7.57 -1.40 16.73
N ILE A 287 7.57 -0.25 17.43
CA ILE A 287 7.34 -0.15 18.87
C ILE A 287 5.98 -0.73 19.24
N GLN A 288 4.92 -0.39 18.51
CA GLN A 288 3.56 -0.88 18.76
C GLN A 288 3.48 -2.39 18.68
N ARG A 289 4.05 -3.00 17.65
CA ARG A 289 4.08 -4.46 17.49
C ARG A 289 4.78 -5.16 18.65
N GLN A 290 5.85 -4.58 19.16
CA GLN A 290 6.65 -5.19 20.24
C GLN A 290 6.17 -4.83 21.65
N ALA A 291 5.37 -3.78 21.80
CA ALA A 291 4.93 -3.28 23.10
C ALA A 291 4.19 -4.35 23.93
N LEU A 292 3.38 -5.18 23.29
CA LEU A 292 2.64 -6.27 23.94
C LEU A 292 3.54 -7.42 24.40
N ALA A 293 4.69 -7.63 23.73
CA ALA A 293 5.67 -8.66 24.08
C ALA A 293 6.59 -8.27 25.25
N LEU A 294 6.53 -7.02 25.75
CA LEU A 294 7.38 -6.52 26.83
C LEU A 294 7.03 -7.10 28.23
N GLY A 295 5.98 -7.90 28.37
CA GLY A 295 5.56 -8.49 29.65
C GLY A 295 5.22 -7.43 30.71
N LEU A 296 4.61 -6.31 30.29
CA LEU A 296 4.11 -5.26 31.17
C LEU A 296 2.84 -5.75 31.88
N ALA A 297 2.56 -5.17 33.07
CA ALA A 297 1.25 -5.35 33.69
C ALA A 297 0.19 -4.63 32.85
N ASP A 298 -1.07 -5.14 32.84
CA ASP A 298 -2.15 -4.63 32.00
C ASP A 298 -2.32 -3.10 32.09
N ALA A 299 -2.28 -2.55 33.30
CA ALA A 299 -2.38 -1.11 33.50
C ALA A 299 -1.20 -0.30 32.93
N GLU A 300 -0.01 -0.89 32.86
CA GLU A 300 1.18 -0.27 32.25
C GLU A 300 1.15 -0.41 30.73
N ALA A 301 0.68 -1.56 30.24
CA ALA A 301 0.49 -1.81 28.81
C ALA A 301 -0.54 -0.83 28.21
N VAL A 302 -1.68 -0.64 28.88
CA VAL A 302 -2.71 0.34 28.46
C VAL A 302 -2.15 1.76 28.41
N ARG A 303 -1.39 2.18 29.43
CA ARG A 303 -0.76 3.52 29.44
C ARG A 303 0.30 3.67 28.35
N LEU A 304 1.03 2.60 28.05
CA LEU A 304 2.01 2.62 26.97
C LEU A 304 1.32 2.76 25.60
N MET A 305 0.23 2.02 25.37
CA MET A 305 -0.56 2.13 24.14
C MET A 305 -1.14 3.53 23.96
N ASP A 306 -1.66 4.15 25.03
CA ASP A 306 -2.12 5.53 25.02
C ASP A 306 -0.99 6.50 24.60
N LYS A 307 0.21 6.33 25.17
CA LYS A 307 1.37 7.15 24.80
C LYS A 307 1.89 6.91 23.38
N ILE A 308 1.84 5.68 22.89
CA ILE A 308 2.14 5.35 21.49
C ILE A 308 1.17 6.08 20.56
N GLY A 309 -0.14 6.01 20.85
CA GLY A 309 -1.17 6.71 20.08
C GLY A 309 -0.99 8.23 20.06
N ASP A 310 -0.72 8.84 21.22
CA ASP A 310 -0.38 10.28 21.33
C ASP A 310 0.82 10.64 20.45
N THR A 311 1.86 9.79 20.45
CA THR A 311 3.10 10.03 19.70
C THR A 311 2.86 9.90 18.19
N ASP A 312 2.17 8.84 17.75
CA ASP A 312 1.79 8.65 16.34
C ASP A 312 0.95 9.83 15.83
N HIS A 313 -0.04 10.26 16.61
CA HIS A 313 -0.87 11.40 16.24
C HIS A 313 -0.06 12.69 16.05
N ARG A 314 0.92 12.97 16.92
CA ARG A 314 1.80 14.14 16.80
C ARG A 314 2.71 14.05 15.58
N ILE A 315 3.27 12.87 15.30
CA ILE A 315 4.10 12.63 14.12
C ILE A 315 3.24 12.81 12.84
N ALA A 316 2.03 12.28 12.82
CA ALA A 316 1.12 12.39 11.66
C ALA A 316 0.70 13.83 11.36
N GLN A 317 0.60 14.72 12.36
CA GLN A 317 0.23 16.13 12.18
C GLN A 317 1.32 16.99 11.54
N CYS A 318 2.57 16.55 11.54
CA CYS A 318 3.71 17.38 11.13
C CYS A 318 3.96 17.43 9.62
N GLY A 319 3.24 16.64 8.79
CA GLY A 319 3.41 16.63 7.33
C GLY A 319 4.77 16.07 6.87
N SER A 320 4.99 15.96 5.56
CA SER A 320 6.21 15.37 4.99
C SER A 320 7.26 16.44 4.65
N GLY A 321 8.48 16.38 5.22
CA GLY A 321 9.61 17.24 4.86
C GLY A 321 10.84 17.06 5.75
N ALA A 322 12.01 17.49 5.30
CA ALA A 322 13.29 17.30 5.99
C ALA A 322 13.40 17.92 7.42
N MET A 323 12.59 18.96 7.72
CA MET A 323 12.47 19.52 9.07
C MET A 323 11.73 18.56 10.05
N ASN A 324 11.05 17.55 9.53
CA ASN A 324 10.19 16.66 10.31
C ASN A 324 10.96 15.52 10.98
N ALA A 325 12.07 15.05 10.39
CA ALA A 325 12.87 13.96 10.97
C ALA A 325 13.37 14.28 12.39
N SER A 326 13.82 15.51 12.63
CA SER A 326 14.23 15.96 13.96
C SER A 326 13.05 16.03 14.93
N PHE A 327 11.88 16.43 14.47
CA PHE A 327 10.67 16.48 15.28
C PHE A 327 10.15 15.08 15.60
N GLU A 328 10.08 14.18 14.62
CA GLU A 328 9.70 12.77 14.81
C GLU A 328 10.59 12.10 15.85
N ARG A 329 11.91 12.30 15.75
CA ARG A 329 12.88 11.81 16.71
C ARG A 329 12.58 12.29 18.12
N ILE A 330 12.34 13.60 18.33
CA ILE A 330 12.02 14.17 19.65
C ILE A 330 10.74 13.52 20.23
N GLN A 331 9.73 13.25 19.41
CA GLN A 331 8.49 12.61 19.87
C GLN A 331 8.77 11.16 20.34
N ILE A 332 9.64 10.42 19.64
CA ILE A 332 10.02 9.06 20.05
C ILE A 332 10.91 9.10 21.30
N GLU A 333 11.87 10.02 21.39
CA GLU A 333 12.67 10.22 22.61
C GLU A 333 11.77 10.50 23.84
N ASN A 334 10.68 11.24 23.66
CA ASN A 334 9.69 11.49 24.71
C ASN A 334 8.98 10.20 25.16
N LEU A 335 8.64 9.32 24.20
CA LEU A 335 8.09 8.01 24.50
C LEU A 335 9.10 7.11 25.24
N LEU A 336 10.36 7.12 24.84
CA LEU A 336 11.43 6.41 25.53
C LEU A 336 11.65 6.91 26.97
N ALA A 337 11.60 8.23 27.17
CA ALA A 337 11.68 8.82 28.51
C ALA A 337 10.52 8.35 29.42
N TYR A 338 9.31 8.25 28.88
CA TYR A 338 8.17 7.68 29.59
C TYR A 338 8.42 6.21 30.01
N LEU A 339 8.97 5.39 29.11
CA LEU A 339 9.33 3.99 29.41
C LEU A 339 10.38 3.88 30.51
N VAL A 340 11.41 4.73 30.49
CA VAL A 340 12.42 4.81 31.54
C VAL A 340 11.81 5.10 32.90
N MET A 341 10.88 6.04 32.96
CA MET A 341 10.18 6.37 34.20
C MET A 341 9.31 5.22 34.71
N THR A 342 8.66 4.49 33.79
CA THR A 342 7.87 3.30 34.11
C THR A 342 8.76 2.17 34.66
N GLY A 343 9.89 1.90 34.01
CA GLY A 343 10.88 0.91 34.47
C GLY A 343 11.45 1.20 35.87
N ARG A 344 11.74 2.48 36.16
CA ARG A 344 12.22 2.91 37.49
C ARG A 344 11.18 2.71 38.60
N LYS A 345 9.89 2.95 38.31
CA LYS A 345 8.81 2.68 39.27
C LYS A 345 8.69 1.19 39.59
N ARG A 346 8.81 0.30 38.60
CA ARG A 346 8.79 -1.17 38.76
C ARG A 346 9.93 -1.65 39.69
N ARG A 347 11.14 -1.11 39.54
CA ARG A 347 12.27 -1.47 40.39
C ARG A 347 12.02 -1.08 41.83
N ARG A 348 11.46 0.10 42.07
CA ARG A 348 11.13 0.56 43.44
C ARG A 348 10.07 -0.29 44.12
N SER A 349 9.02 -0.73 43.37
CA SER A 349 7.96 -1.58 43.93
C SER A 349 8.37 -3.05 44.16
N ARG A 350 9.52 -3.51 43.64
CA ARG A 350 10.06 -4.87 43.89
C ARG A 350 11.03 -4.92 45.06
N ILE A 351 11.43 -3.78 45.65
CA ILE A 351 12.36 -3.67 46.75
C ILE A 351 11.62 -3.53 48.09
N PHE A 352 10.32 -3.31 48.05
CA PHE A 352 9.40 -3.33 49.18
C PHE A 352 8.39 -4.48 49.02
#